data_e8a31e8ebdff5b199a1abe8a73c2084b
#
_entry.id   e8a31e8ebdff5b199a1abe8a73c2084b
#
_cell.length_a   1.000
_cell.length_b   1.000
_cell.length_c   1.000
_cell.angle_alpha   90.00
_cell.angle_beta   90.00
_cell.angle_gamma   90.00
#
_symmetry.space_group_name_H-M   'P 1'
#
loop_
_entity.id
_entity.type
_entity.pdbx_description
1 polymer ?
#
loop_
_entity_poly.entity_id
_entity_poly.type
_entity_poly.pdbx_seq_one_letter_code
_entity_poly.pdbx_strand_id
1 'polypeptide(L)'
;MKAFQDCYPENVAHCYGCGRLNADGHQIKTYWDGDETVTRFTPKPCHMAVPGFTYGGLIASLIDCHSTGTAAAAMYRSEGRDMESLPLFRFVTGSLKVDFLKPTPIAGELEIRGVIKEVKGRKVVIDTTVLAGGIVTARGEVVALQMPDDFGEVKENKPVKYK
;
A
#
# COMPACT_ATOMS: atom_id res chain seq x y z
N MET A 1 10.59 7.12 13.75
CA MET A 1 10.34 5.74 13.29
C MET A 1 10.48 5.74 11.77
N LYS A 2 11.16 4.76 11.16
CA LYS A 2 11.36 4.65 9.70
C LYS A 2 10.07 4.09 9.08
N ALA A 3 9.65 4.64 7.94
CA ALA A 3 8.49 4.11 7.22
C ALA A 3 8.82 2.72 6.62
N PHE A 4 7.84 1.86 6.46
CA PHE A 4 8.04 0.53 5.88
C PHE A 4 8.66 0.61 4.48
N GLN A 5 8.20 1.54 3.65
CA GLN A 5 8.68 1.75 2.29
C GLN A 5 10.11 2.30 2.21
N ASP A 6 10.60 2.93 3.27
CA ASP A 6 11.99 3.40 3.35
C ASP A 6 12.98 2.27 3.62
N CYS A 7 12.48 1.10 4.07
CA CYS A 7 13.27 -0.11 4.25
C CYS A 7 13.42 -0.93 2.96
N TYR A 8 12.73 -0.56 1.88
CA TYR A 8 12.81 -1.31 0.62
C TYR A 8 14.16 -1.08 -0.06
N PRO A 9 14.85 -2.13 -0.54
CA PRO A 9 16.05 -1.97 -1.33
C PRO A 9 15.73 -1.33 -2.68
N GLU A 10 16.75 -0.76 -3.32
CA GLU A 10 16.60 0.09 -4.50
C GLU A 10 15.84 -0.57 -5.65
N ASN A 11 16.09 -1.84 -5.92
CA ASN A 11 15.46 -2.58 -7.03
C ASN A 11 13.93 -2.70 -6.94
N VAL A 12 13.31 -2.36 -5.79
CA VAL A 12 11.84 -2.36 -5.61
C VAL A 12 11.30 -1.04 -5.05
N ALA A 13 12.12 -0.01 -5.02
CA ALA A 13 11.78 1.30 -4.49
C ALA A 13 11.28 2.28 -5.57
N HIS A 14 10.78 1.80 -6.72
CA HIS A 14 10.35 2.61 -7.87
C HIS A 14 8.82 2.62 -8.07
N CYS A 15 8.04 2.00 -7.19
CA CYS A 15 6.58 2.00 -7.29
C CYS A 15 6.03 3.43 -7.37
N TYR A 16 5.09 3.68 -8.28
CA TYR A 16 4.43 4.98 -8.40
C TYR A 16 3.67 5.38 -7.12
N GLY A 17 3.05 4.42 -6.42
CA GLY A 17 2.38 4.72 -5.16
C GLY A 17 3.33 5.03 -4.00
N CYS A 18 4.33 4.19 -3.76
CA CYS A 18 5.12 4.26 -2.52
C CYS A 18 6.65 4.26 -2.70
N GLY A 19 7.13 4.19 -3.94
CA GLY A 19 8.57 4.10 -4.21
C GLY A 19 9.33 5.38 -3.86
N ARG A 20 10.28 5.29 -2.92
CA ARG A 20 11.10 6.44 -2.50
C ARG A 20 12.01 6.98 -3.60
N LEU A 21 12.28 6.18 -4.63
CA LEU A 21 13.10 6.56 -5.79
C LEU A 21 12.28 7.05 -6.98
N ASN A 22 10.94 7.06 -6.88
CA ASN A 22 10.06 7.61 -7.89
C ASN A 22 9.62 9.02 -7.48
N ALA A 23 10.29 10.04 -8.00
CA ALA A 23 10.02 11.44 -7.67
C ALA A 23 8.62 11.91 -8.13
N ASP A 24 8.06 11.30 -9.17
CA ASP A 24 6.73 11.62 -9.70
C ASP A 24 5.61 10.88 -8.96
N GLY A 25 5.98 9.95 -8.07
CA GLY A 25 5.05 9.11 -7.33
C GLY A 25 4.42 9.81 -6.12
N HIS A 26 3.49 9.08 -5.50
CA HIS A 26 2.79 9.58 -4.31
C HIS A 26 3.64 9.54 -3.04
N GLN A 27 4.73 8.79 -3.02
CA GLN A 27 5.64 8.67 -1.87
C GLN A 27 4.93 8.21 -0.57
N ILE A 28 3.98 7.29 -0.71
CA ILE A 28 3.17 6.77 0.41
C ILE A 28 4.09 6.16 1.47
N LYS A 29 3.87 6.53 2.74
CA LYS A 29 4.64 6.09 3.90
C LYS A 29 3.71 5.48 4.94
N THR A 30 4.01 4.26 5.37
CA THR A 30 3.23 3.51 6.34
C THR A 30 4.08 3.20 7.57
N TYR A 31 3.46 3.24 8.73
CA TYR A 31 4.09 3.05 10.03
C TYR A 31 3.24 2.15 10.92
N TRP A 32 3.84 1.53 11.91
CA TRP A 32 3.11 0.93 13.02
C TRP A 32 2.49 2.00 13.92
N ASP A 33 1.27 1.75 14.39
CA ASP A 33 0.57 2.50 15.42
C ASP A 33 -0.10 1.48 16.37
N GLY A 34 0.66 1.00 17.35
CA GLY A 34 0.27 -0.15 18.17
C GLY A 34 0.21 -1.43 17.35
N ASP A 35 -0.97 -2.04 17.29
CA ASP A 35 -1.25 -3.25 16.50
C ASP A 35 -1.86 -2.96 15.14
N GLU A 36 -2.14 -1.70 14.85
CA GLU A 36 -2.58 -1.22 13.55
C GLU A 36 -1.41 -0.59 12.78
N THR A 37 -1.66 -0.31 11.50
CA THR A 37 -0.76 0.48 10.68
C THR A 37 -1.43 1.77 10.25
N VAL A 38 -0.64 2.82 10.06
CA VAL A 38 -1.13 4.15 9.68
C VAL A 38 -0.32 4.74 8.54
N THR A 39 -1.01 5.33 7.59
CA THR A 39 -0.47 6.23 6.57
C THR A 39 -1.19 7.56 6.68
N ARG A 40 -0.43 8.67 6.64
CA ARG A 40 -0.98 10.03 6.49
C ARG A 40 -0.58 10.58 5.14
N PHE A 41 -1.53 11.16 4.44
CA PHE A 41 -1.33 11.66 3.09
C PHE A 41 -2.15 12.92 2.85
N THR A 42 -1.50 13.98 2.36
CA THR A 42 -2.19 15.21 1.96
C THR A 42 -2.33 15.22 0.43
N PRO A 43 -3.57 15.15 -0.10
CA PRO A 43 -3.79 15.24 -1.54
C PRO A 43 -3.31 16.59 -2.10
N LYS A 44 -2.76 16.56 -3.31
CA LYS A 44 -2.40 17.75 -4.08
C LYS A 44 -3.58 18.17 -4.96
N PRO A 45 -3.63 19.43 -5.44
CA PRO A 45 -4.69 19.87 -6.37
C PRO A 45 -4.87 18.99 -7.61
N CYS A 46 -3.78 18.42 -8.13
CA CYS A 46 -3.82 17.49 -9.27
C CYS A 46 -4.50 16.14 -8.97
N HIS A 47 -4.74 15.83 -7.71
CA HIS A 47 -5.45 14.62 -7.28
C HIS A 47 -6.99 14.79 -7.25
N MET A 48 -7.49 15.84 -7.86
CA MET A 48 -8.92 16.15 -7.91
C MET A 48 -9.67 15.30 -8.93
N ALA A 49 -10.86 14.83 -8.55
CA ALA A 49 -11.85 14.28 -9.46
C ALA A 49 -12.81 15.40 -9.91
N VAL A 50 -13.88 15.61 -9.16
CA VAL A 50 -14.75 16.80 -9.30
C VAL A 50 -14.29 17.87 -8.31
N PRO A 51 -14.58 19.16 -8.55
CA PRO A 51 -14.14 20.24 -7.65
C PRO A 51 -14.44 19.96 -6.18
N GLY A 52 -13.38 19.99 -5.36
CA GLY A 52 -13.46 19.78 -3.92
C GLY A 52 -13.26 18.33 -3.44
N PHE A 53 -13.19 17.35 -4.35
CA PHE A 53 -13.11 15.93 -3.97
C PHE A 53 -11.91 15.21 -4.59
N THR A 54 -11.37 14.30 -3.80
CA THR A 54 -10.23 13.45 -4.16
C THR A 54 -10.63 12.40 -5.20
N TYR A 55 -9.75 12.17 -6.16
CA TYR A 55 -9.87 11.14 -7.18
C TYR A 55 -9.87 9.72 -6.56
N GLY A 56 -10.85 8.91 -6.95
CA GLY A 56 -11.03 7.57 -6.39
C GLY A 56 -9.85 6.63 -6.65
N GLY A 57 -9.15 6.78 -7.77
CA GLY A 57 -7.94 6.02 -8.07
C GLY A 57 -6.78 6.33 -7.11
N LEU A 58 -6.66 7.57 -6.61
CA LEU A 58 -5.70 7.88 -5.55
C LEU A 58 -6.07 7.14 -4.26
N ILE A 59 -7.34 7.16 -3.88
CA ILE A 59 -7.81 6.45 -2.67
C ILE A 59 -7.48 4.96 -2.78
N ALA A 60 -7.73 4.34 -3.94
CA ALA A 60 -7.35 2.96 -4.20
C ALA A 60 -5.83 2.75 -4.11
N SER A 61 -5.02 3.65 -4.66
CA SER A 61 -3.55 3.59 -4.56
C SER A 61 -3.04 3.72 -3.13
N LEU A 62 -3.68 4.57 -2.32
CA LEU A 62 -3.35 4.71 -0.89
C LEU A 62 -3.62 3.40 -0.14
N ILE A 63 -4.79 2.79 -0.36
CA ILE A 63 -5.18 1.51 0.24
C ILE A 63 -4.22 0.40 -0.21
N ASP A 64 -3.91 0.32 -1.49
CA ASP A 64 -3.04 -0.70 -2.09
C ASP A 64 -1.63 -0.68 -1.49
N CYS A 65 -0.94 0.43 -1.61
CA CYS A 65 0.44 0.55 -1.12
C CYS A 65 0.56 0.53 0.40
N HIS A 66 -0.45 1.05 1.12
CA HIS A 66 -0.55 0.91 2.57
C HIS A 66 -0.61 -0.58 2.96
N SER A 67 -1.48 -1.35 2.31
CA SER A 67 -1.74 -2.75 2.66
C SER A 67 -0.58 -3.67 2.30
N THR A 68 0.06 -3.50 1.13
CA THR A 68 1.23 -4.30 0.76
C THR A 68 2.43 -4.02 1.68
N GLY A 69 2.61 -2.76 2.09
CA GLY A 69 3.59 -2.38 3.11
C GLY A 69 3.29 -3.00 4.47
N THR A 70 2.02 -2.97 4.89
CA THR A 70 1.55 -3.61 6.12
C THR A 70 1.78 -5.12 6.10
N ALA A 71 1.49 -5.80 4.99
CA ALA A 71 1.72 -7.24 4.85
C ALA A 71 3.19 -7.62 5.03
N ALA A 72 4.10 -6.87 4.41
CA ALA A 72 5.54 -7.07 4.59
C ALA A 72 5.95 -6.85 6.06
N ALA A 73 5.55 -5.74 6.65
CA ALA A 73 5.86 -5.41 8.04
C ALA A 73 5.31 -6.44 9.03
N ALA A 74 4.12 -6.99 8.77
CA ALA A 74 3.52 -8.05 9.59
C ALA A 74 4.36 -9.32 9.60
N MET A 75 4.87 -9.73 8.44
CA MET A 75 5.72 -10.92 8.34
C MET A 75 7.04 -10.73 9.09
N TYR A 76 7.71 -9.59 8.90
CA TYR A 76 8.92 -9.28 9.67
C TYR A 76 8.67 -9.27 11.18
N ARG A 77 7.58 -8.62 11.61
CA ARG A 77 7.20 -8.55 13.03
C ARG A 77 6.90 -9.93 13.61
N SER A 78 6.23 -10.81 12.86
CA SER A 78 5.91 -12.19 13.31
C SER A 78 7.14 -13.05 13.52
N GLU A 79 8.24 -12.77 12.83
CA GLU A 79 9.52 -13.45 12.96
C GLU A 79 10.51 -12.73 13.90
N GLY A 80 10.11 -11.60 14.50
CA GLY A 80 10.96 -10.78 15.34
C GLY A 80 12.15 -10.17 14.58
N ARG A 81 11.99 -9.89 13.29
CA ARG A 81 13.02 -9.42 12.37
C ARG A 81 12.86 -7.96 12.01
N ASP A 82 13.97 -7.30 11.75
CA ASP A 82 13.98 -5.97 11.15
C ASP A 82 13.61 -6.02 9.66
N MET A 83 12.92 -4.98 9.17
CA MET A 83 12.45 -4.90 7.78
C MET A 83 13.57 -4.81 6.72
N GLU A 84 14.81 -4.58 7.13
CA GLU A 84 15.98 -4.57 6.26
C GLU A 84 16.77 -5.88 6.31
N SER A 85 16.33 -6.86 7.12
CA SER A 85 16.99 -8.17 7.23
C SER A 85 16.67 -9.10 6.05
N LEU A 86 17.58 -10.03 5.77
CA LEU A 86 17.41 -11.04 4.72
C LEU A 86 16.90 -12.37 5.30
N PRO A 87 16.15 -13.18 4.52
CA PRO A 87 15.59 -12.88 3.20
C PRO A 87 14.49 -11.82 3.26
N LEU A 88 14.28 -11.11 2.15
CA LEU A 88 13.30 -10.02 2.11
C LEU A 88 11.88 -10.54 1.97
N PHE A 89 10.97 -10.01 2.79
CA PHE A 89 9.54 -10.18 2.57
C PHE A 89 9.02 -9.08 1.64
N ARG A 90 8.43 -9.50 0.53
CA ARG A 90 7.83 -8.61 -0.46
C ARG A 90 6.46 -9.10 -0.82
N PHE A 91 5.56 -8.16 -1.04
CA PHE A 91 4.18 -8.45 -1.34
C PHE A 91 3.73 -7.69 -2.58
N VAL A 92 2.89 -8.35 -3.35
CA VAL A 92 2.11 -7.77 -4.44
C VAL A 92 0.63 -7.93 -4.14
N THR A 93 -0.18 -7.07 -4.74
CA THR A 93 -1.63 -7.12 -4.58
C THR A 93 -2.20 -8.24 -5.44
N GLY A 94 -2.84 -9.20 -4.80
CA GLY A 94 -3.60 -10.26 -5.45
C GLY A 94 -5.06 -9.88 -5.68
N SER A 95 -5.63 -9.09 -4.76
CA SER A 95 -6.99 -8.55 -4.89
C SER A 95 -7.09 -7.25 -4.11
N LEU A 96 -7.80 -6.29 -4.69
CA LEU A 96 -8.10 -5.01 -4.08
C LEU A 96 -9.60 -4.74 -4.23
N LYS A 97 -10.30 -4.66 -3.11
CA LYS A 97 -11.69 -4.21 -3.05
C LYS A 97 -11.72 -2.85 -2.37
N VAL A 98 -12.45 -1.91 -2.93
CA VAL A 98 -12.67 -0.58 -2.34
C VAL A 98 -14.15 -0.26 -2.35
N ASP A 99 -14.68 0.09 -1.18
CA ASP A 99 -16.04 0.59 -1.01
C ASP A 99 -15.96 2.10 -0.69
N PHE A 100 -16.45 2.93 -1.60
CA PHE A 100 -16.54 4.38 -1.41
C PHE A 100 -17.83 4.71 -0.68
N LEU A 101 -17.73 5.14 0.57
CA LEU A 101 -18.87 5.35 1.45
C LEU A 101 -19.36 6.80 1.43
N LYS A 102 -18.43 7.75 1.25
CA LYS A 102 -18.69 9.18 1.19
C LYS A 102 -17.70 9.85 0.24
N PRO A 103 -18.06 10.98 -0.40
CA PRO A 103 -17.08 11.78 -1.11
C PRO A 103 -15.92 12.18 -0.19
N THR A 104 -14.69 11.91 -0.61
CA THR A 104 -13.47 12.22 0.15
C THR A 104 -13.02 13.64 -0.20
N PRO A 105 -13.00 14.61 0.73
CA PRO A 105 -12.52 15.96 0.47
C PRO A 105 -11.06 15.95 -0.03
N ILE A 106 -10.74 16.88 -0.94
CA ILE A 106 -9.36 17.08 -1.39
C ILE A 106 -8.54 17.90 -0.41
N ALA A 107 -9.21 18.72 0.38
CA ALA A 107 -8.58 19.55 1.40
C ALA A 107 -8.34 18.76 2.69
N GLY A 108 -7.17 18.96 3.27
CA GLY A 108 -6.79 18.33 4.54
C GLY A 108 -6.04 17.02 4.36
N GLU A 109 -5.65 16.44 5.47
CA GLU A 109 -4.92 15.18 5.52
C GLU A 109 -5.90 13.99 5.51
N LEU A 110 -5.57 12.98 4.73
CA LEU A 110 -6.21 11.67 4.79
C LEU A 110 -5.41 10.75 5.72
N GLU A 111 -6.10 10.03 6.58
CA GLU A 111 -5.51 8.98 7.39
C GLU A 111 -6.02 7.63 6.89
N ILE A 112 -5.09 6.73 6.59
CA ILE A 112 -5.39 5.35 6.20
C ILE A 112 -4.94 4.46 7.34
N ARG A 113 -5.86 3.68 7.91
CA ARG A 113 -5.59 2.70 8.95
C ARG A 113 -5.75 1.29 8.42
N GLY A 114 -4.84 0.41 8.78
CA GLY A 114 -4.84 -0.99 8.37
C GLY A 114 -4.84 -1.93 9.57
N VAL A 115 -5.70 -2.93 9.49
CA VAL A 115 -5.79 -4.03 10.45
C VAL A 115 -5.52 -5.35 9.73
N ILE A 116 -4.61 -6.15 10.27
CA ILE A 116 -4.31 -7.47 9.73
C ILE A 116 -5.45 -8.42 10.11
N LYS A 117 -6.20 -8.87 9.11
CA LYS A 117 -7.34 -9.77 9.28
C LYS A 117 -6.95 -11.24 9.28
N GLU A 118 -6.03 -11.61 8.40
CA GLU A 118 -5.60 -13.01 8.23
C GLU A 118 -4.15 -13.05 7.77
N VAL A 119 -3.39 -14.00 8.31
CA VAL A 119 -2.09 -14.41 7.77
C VAL A 119 -2.17 -15.93 7.54
N LYS A 120 -2.00 -16.36 6.28
CA LYS A 120 -2.04 -17.78 5.92
C LYS A 120 -0.99 -18.10 4.85
N GLY A 121 0.10 -18.71 5.27
CA GLY A 121 1.24 -18.99 4.40
C GLY A 121 1.76 -17.71 3.74
N ARG A 122 1.70 -17.66 2.41
CA ARG A 122 2.15 -16.51 1.61
C ARG A 122 1.07 -15.42 1.41
N LYS A 123 -0.12 -15.60 1.99
CA LYS A 123 -1.25 -14.66 1.87
C LYS A 123 -1.41 -13.87 3.17
N VAL A 124 -1.56 -12.56 3.05
CA VAL A 124 -1.99 -11.68 4.13
C VAL A 124 -3.22 -10.90 3.65
N VAL A 125 -4.26 -10.85 4.49
CA VAL A 125 -5.47 -10.07 4.23
C VAL A 125 -5.48 -8.88 5.19
N ILE A 126 -5.66 -7.69 4.64
CA ILE A 126 -5.67 -6.44 5.38
C ILE A 126 -7.00 -5.73 5.13
N ASP A 127 -7.71 -5.40 6.20
CA ASP A 127 -8.83 -4.47 6.16
C ASP A 127 -8.30 -3.06 6.37
N THR A 128 -8.72 -2.11 5.54
CA THR A 128 -8.31 -0.71 5.61
C THR A 128 -9.50 0.22 5.75
N THR A 129 -9.26 1.34 6.43
CA THR A 129 -10.21 2.43 6.58
C THR A 129 -9.53 3.73 6.19
N VAL A 130 -10.19 4.51 5.33
CA VAL A 130 -9.73 5.85 4.92
C VAL A 130 -10.58 6.89 5.64
N LEU A 131 -9.93 7.78 6.35
CA LEU A 131 -10.56 8.87 7.11
C LEU A 131 -10.13 10.23 6.55
N ALA A 132 -11.07 11.15 6.52
CA ALA A 132 -10.85 12.57 6.26
C ALA A 132 -11.48 13.38 7.39
N GLY A 133 -10.67 14.11 8.15
CA GLY A 133 -11.15 14.86 9.33
C GLY A 133 -11.86 13.97 10.36
N GLY A 134 -11.40 12.73 10.56
CA GLY A 134 -11.99 11.75 11.47
C GLY A 134 -13.24 11.04 10.94
N ILE A 135 -13.70 11.39 9.73
CA ILE A 135 -14.88 10.76 9.11
C ILE A 135 -14.43 9.67 8.14
N VAL A 136 -14.97 8.46 8.28
CA VAL A 136 -14.70 7.37 7.34
C VAL A 136 -15.31 7.68 5.98
N THR A 137 -14.50 7.74 4.94
CA THR A 137 -14.91 8.02 3.56
C THR A 137 -14.81 6.82 2.63
N ALA A 138 -13.89 5.89 2.91
CA ALA A 138 -13.78 4.65 2.17
C ALA A 138 -13.30 3.51 3.06
N ARG A 139 -13.53 2.28 2.61
CA ARG A 139 -12.97 1.06 3.19
C ARG A 139 -12.35 0.22 2.08
N GLY A 140 -11.33 -0.55 2.44
CA GLY A 140 -10.70 -1.49 1.54
C GLY A 140 -10.47 -2.84 2.19
N GLU A 141 -10.50 -3.89 1.37
CA GLU A 141 -9.94 -5.19 1.71
C GLU A 141 -8.89 -5.53 0.65
N VAL A 142 -7.68 -5.84 1.10
CA VAL A 142 -6.56 -6.19 0.22
C VAL A 142 -6.09 -7.59 0.56
N VAL A 143 -6.02 -8.43 -0.46
CA VAL A 143 -5.31 -9.71 -0.40
C VAL A 143 -3.91 -9.49 -0.95
N ALA A 144 -2.93 -9.44 -0.07
CA ALA A 144 -1.53 -9.32 -0.42
C ALA A 144 -0.89 -10.70 -0.52
N LEU A 145 -0.11 -10.94 -1.57
CA LEU A 145 0.58 -12.20 -1.81
C LEU A 145 2.09 -11.98 -1.75
N GLN A 146 2.78 -12.78 -0.94
CA GLN A 146 4.22 -12.76 -0.89
C GLN A 146 4.82 -13.16 -2.24
N MET A 147 5.69 -12.32 -2.76
CA MET A 147 6.39 -12.56 -4.00
C MET A 147 7.35 -13.76 -3.84
N PRO A 148 7.45 -14.64 -4.83
CA PRO A 148 8.53 -15.63 -4.88
C PRO A 148 9.88 -14.93 -5.07
N ASP A 149 10.96 -15.61 -4.67
CA ASP A 149 12.32 -15.05 -4.71
C ASP A 149 12.78 -14.72 -6.15
N ASP A 150 12.27 -15.45 -7.14
CA ASP A 150 12.52 -15.25 -8.57
C ASP A 150 11.57 -14.25 -9.24
N PHE A 151 10.74 -13.55 -8.48
CA PHE A 151 9.82 -12.56 -9.03
C PHE A 151 10.58 -11.33 -9.56
N GLY A 152 10.36 -11.04 -10.82
CA GLY A 152 11.02 -9.91 -11.51
C GLY A 152 12.28 -10.31 -12.26
N GLU A 153 12.75 -11.55 -12.17
CA GLU A 153 13.66 -12.09 -13.17
C GLU A 153 12.91 -12.17 -14.50
N VAL A 154 13.24 -11.25 -15.41
CA VAL A 154 12.70 -11.25 -16.76
C VAL A 154 13.25 -12.47 -17.48
N LYS A 155 12.57 -13.62 -17.34
CA LYS A 155 12.69 -14.70 -18.33
C LYS A 155 12.22 -14.08 -19.63
N GLU A 156 13.05 -14.02 -20.66
CA GLU A 156 12.71 -13.48 -21.98
C GLU A 156 11.30 -13.93 -22.35
N ASN A 157 10.34 -13.01 -22.20
CA ASN A 157 8.93 -13.29 -22.45
C ASN A 157 8.79 -13.45 -23.97
N LYS A 158 8.44 -14.64 -24.42
CA LYS A 158 7.90 -14.81 -25.76
C LYS A 158 6.76 -13.81 -25.94
N PRO A 159 6.69 -13.06 -27.04
CA PRO A 159 5.68 -12.04 -27.25
C PRO A 159 4.28 -12.66 -27.06
N VAL A 160 3.49 -12.07 -26.17
CA VAL A 160 2.09 -12.45 -25.99
C VAL A 160 1.36 -12.13 -27.30
N LYS A 161 0.93 -13.17 -28.01
CA LYS A 161 0.06 -13.00 -29.19
C LYS A 161 -1.35 -12.72 -28.65
N TYR A 162 -1.75 -11.46 -28.67
CA TYR A 162 -3.15 -11.09 -28.50
C TYR A 162 -3.94 -11.67 -29.70
N LYS A 163 -4.96 -12.47 -29.42
CA LYS A 163 -5.94 -12.91 -30.43
C LYS A 163 -7.06 -11.92 -30.51
#